data_45aaa403b7f1a5bccbb9eea980f71d69
#
_entry.id   45aaa403b7f1a5bccbb9eea980f71d69
#
_cell.length_a   1.000
_cell.length_b   1.000
_cell.length_c   1.000
_cell.angle_alpha   90.00
_cell.angle_beta   90.00
_cell.angle_gamma   90.00
#
_symmetry.space_group_name_H-M   'P 1'
#
loop_
_entity.id
_entity.type
_entity.pdbx_description
1 polymer ?
#
loop_
_entity_poly.entity_id
_entity_poly.type
_entity_poly.pdbx_seq_one_letter_code
_entity_poly.pdbx_strand_id
1 'polypeptide(L)'
;LLSHDGLFIRYTVMTKYIFVLLGLFSSTLLFPQSVSEVAAVQLSAVASASPVRITVSWKSLSGTNSITIYRKLKSATSWGSSIASPSPTTNSYIDNGVSVGIAYEYKVVRVANGVTGTGYLCSGINVPMRDYRGKIILLVANNLSSPLSTELLTLEKDLAADGWAVLRTDVTTN
;
A
#
# COMPACT_ATOMS: atom_id res chain seq x y z
N LEU A 1 -5.97 74.35 9.65
CA LEU A 1 -4.91 73.45 10.13
C LEU A 1 -5.56 72.11 10.53
N LEU A 2 -5.61 71.16 9.63
CA LEU A 2 -6.05 69.79 9.93
C LEU A 2 -4.83 69.02 10.44
N SER A 3 -4.93 68.53 11.70
CA SER A 3 -3.84 67.81 12.35
C SER A 3 -3.67 66.44 11.66
N HIS A 4 -2.45 66.15 11.28
CA HIS A 4 -2.01 64.88 10.65
C HIS A 4 -2.09 63.66 11.62
N ASP A 5 -2.42 63.86 12.90
CA ASP A 5 -2.30 62.86 13.96
C ASP A 5 -3.43 61.84 13.99
N GLY A 6 -4.61 62.18 13.42
CA GLY A 6 -5.76 61.27 13.41
C GLY A 6 -5.65 60.10 12.42
N LEU A 7 -4.84 60.25 11.37
CA LEU A 7 -4.71 59.23 10.33
C LEU A 7 -3.72 58.10 10.71
N PHE A 8 -2.68 58.43 11.46
CA PHE A 8 -1.67 57.47 11.92
C PHE A 8 -2.24 56.45 12.94
N ILE A 9 -3.11 56.92 13.82
CA ILE A 9 -3.70 56.06 14.86
C ILE A 9 -4.65 55.00 14.24
N ARG A 10 -5.37 55.37 13.18
CA ARG A 10 -6.29 54.43 12.47
C ARG A 10 -5.55 53.32 11.74
N TYR A 11 -4.42 53.60 11.12
CA TYR A 11 -3.61 52.58 10.44
C TYR A 11 -2.94 51.59 11.42
N THR A 12 -2.46 52.11 12.58
CA THR A 12 -1.82 51.23 13.58
C THR A 12 -2.79 50.25 14.22
N VAL A 13 -4.04 50.69 14.46
CA VAL A 13 -5.08 49.80 15.02
C VAL A 13 -5.53 48.77 13.99
N MET A 14 -5.74 49.16 12.74
CA MET A 14 -6.12 48.17 11.66
C MET A 14 -5.00 47.16 11.42
N THR A 15 -3.74 47.56 11.42
CA THR A 15 -2.64 46.61 11.22
C THR A 15 -2.54 45.59 12.35
N LYS A 16 -2.76 46.01 13.59
CA LYS A 16 -2.78 45.08 14.75
C LYS A 16 -3.91 44.06 14.66
N TYR A 17 -5.11 44.43 14.21
CA TYR A 17 -6.21 43.50 14.08
C TYR A 17 -6.05 42.56 12.90
N ILE A 18 -5.44 43.01 11.78
CA ILE A 18 -5.14 42.15 10.63
C ILE A 18 -4.12 41.07 11.02
N PHE A 19 -3.07 41.39 11.79
CA PHE A 19 -2.13 40.38 12.27
C PHE A 19 -2.74 39.40 13.28
N VAL A 20 -3.63 39.85 14.14
CA VAL A 20 -4.35 38.96 15.06
C VAL A 20 -5.34 38.06 14.32
N LEU A 21 -6.02 38.56 13.28
CA LEU A 21 -6.92 37.74 12.46
C LEU A 21 -6.14 36.74 11.59
N LEU A 22 -4.98 37.10 11.02
CA LEU A 22 -4.12 36.15 10.31
C LEU A 22 -3.52 35.08 11.24
N GLY A 23 -3.19 35.45 12.47
CA GLY A 23 -2.69 34.51 13.49
C GLY A 23 -3.71 33.50 13.95
N LEU A 24 -4.99 33.86 14.02
CA LEU A 24 -6.10 32.96 14.38
C LEU A 24 -6.51 32.00 13.25
N PHE A 25 -6.28 32.37 11.98
CA PHE A 25 -6.51 31.47 10.84
C PHE A 25 -5.36 30.49 10.61
N SER A 26 -4.18 30.76 11.14
CA SER A 26 -3.01 29.88 10.99
C SER A 26 -3.01 28.67 11.91
N SER A 27 -3.91 28.60 12.91
CA SER A 27 -3.95 27.51 13.90
C SER A 27 -4.96 26.39 13.58
N THR A 28 -5.68 26.44 12.46
CA THR A 28 -6.70 25.45 12.12
C THR A 28 -6.31 24.49 10.97
N LEU A 29 -5.07 24.54 10.52
CA LEU A 29 -4.52 23.50 9.63
C LEU A 29 -3.89 22.35 10.44
N LEU A 30 -4.52 21.92 11.52
CA LEU A 30 -4.22 20.66 12.19
C LEU A 30 -4.88 19.53 11.39
N PHE A 31 -4.07 18.97 10.56
CA PHE A 31 -4.29 17.90 9.60
C PHE A 31 -5.16 16.75 10.12
N PRO A 32 -6.29 16.42 9.47
CA PRO A 32 -7.02 15.19 9.73
C PRO A 32 -6.29 13.93 9.21
N GLN A 33 -5.09 14.07 8.63
CA GLN A 33 -4.30 12.95 8.11
C GLN A 33 -3.78 11.99 9.18
N SER A 34 -3.62 12.41 10.42
CA SER A 34 -3.10 11.56 11.50
C SER A 34 -4.04 10.42 11.91
N VAL A 35 -5.35 10.63 11.85
CA VAL A 35 -6.34 9.63 12.28
C VAL A 35 -6.47 8.50 11.25
N SER A 36 -6.46 8.80 9.96
CA SER A 36 -6.51 7.79 8.90
C SER A 36 -5.25 6.92 8.85
N GLU A 37 -4.08 7.49 9.10
CA GLU A 37 -2.81 6.75 9.15
C GLU A 37 -2.74 5.81 10.37
N VAL A 38 -3.34 6.19 11.50
CA VAL A 38 -3.44 5.33 12.68
C VAL A 38 -4.47 4.21 12.46
N ALA A 39 -5.63 4.53 11.86
CA ALA A 39 -6.71 3.58 11.63
C ALA A 39 -6.44 2.59 10.49
N ALA A 40 -5.56 2.92 9.54
CA ALA A 40 -5.19 2.05 8.42
C ALA A 40 -3.77 1.52 8.57
N VAL A 41 -3.58 0.20 8.49
CA VAL A 41 -2.26 -0.42 8.41
C VAL A 41 -1.94 -0.71 6.95
N GLN A 42 -1.03 0.07 6.36
CA GLN A 42 -0.57 -0.15 4.99
C GLN A 42 0.30 -1.41 4.94
N LEU A 43 -0.13 -2.41 4.20
CA LEU A 43 0.55 -3.70 4.07
C LEU A 43 1.18 -3.88 2.69
N SER A 44 2.31 -4.57 2.69
CA SER A 44 2.91 -5.15 1.48
C SER A 44 3.36 -6.58 1.77
N ALA A 45 3.53 -7.40 0.72
CA ALA A 45 4.07 -8.73 0.89
C ALA A 45 5.03 -9.10 -0.24
N VAL A 46 6.04 -9.90 0.12
CA VAL A 46 6.95 -10.54 -0.82
C VAL A 46 6.84 -12.05 -0.63
N ALA A 47 6.48 -12.76 -1.69
CA ALA A 47 6.42 -14.21 -1.72
C ALA A 47 7.73 -14.79 -2.29
N SER A 48 8.23 -15.87 -1.68
CA SER A 48 9.42 -16.59 -2.12
C SER A 48 9.12 -18.09 -2.19
N ALA A 49 9.53 -18.72 -3.29
CA ALA A 49 9.41 -20.17 -3.46
C ALA A 49 10.65 -20.92 -2.95
N SER A 50 11.78 -20.25 -2.75
CA SER A 50 13.02 -20.83 -2.21
C SER A 50 13.77 -19.78 -1.37
N PRO A 51 13.78 -19.90 -0.03
CA PRO A 51 12.94 -20.78 0.78
C PRO A 51 11.45 -20.40 0.68
N VAL A 52 10.57 -21.38 0.88
CA VAL A 52 9.11 -21.19 0.87
C VAL A 52 8.69 -20.31 2.02
N ARG A 53 8.26 -19.08 1.76
CA ARG A 53 7.83 -18.10 2.76
C ARG A 53 7.07 -16.93 2.14
N ILE A 54 6.28 -16.25 2.96
CA ILE A 54 5.69 -14.94 2.64
C ILE A 54 6.17 -13.97 3.71
N THR A 55 6.81 -12.86 3.29
CA THR A 55 7.18 -11.77 4.19
C THR A 55 6.11 -10.69 4.08
N VAL A 56 5.39 -10.46 5.16
CA VAL A 56 4.41 -9.37 5.27
C VAL A 56 5.08 -8.19 5.95
N SER A 57 4.95 -7.00 5.38
CA SER A 57 5.57 -5.77 5.89
C SER A 57 4.54 -4.66 6.02
N TRP A 58 4.77 -3.75 6.97
CA TRP A 58 3.92 -2.59 7.22
C TRP A 58 4.73 -1.35 7.57
N LYS A 59 4.13 -0.18 7.38
CA LYS A 59 4.75 1.07 7.79
C LYS A 59 4.75 1.19 9.31
N SER A 60 5.92 1.46 9.90
CA SER A 60 6.05 1.74 11.33
C SER A 60 5.28 3.01 11.71
N LEU A 61 4.68 3.01 12.89
CA LEU A 61 3.99 4.16 13.45
C LEU A 61 4.45 4.39 14.89
N SER A 62 4.79 5.63 15.20
CA SER A 62 5.15 6.03 16.56
C SER A 62 3.95 5.84 17.51
N GLY A 63 4.21 5.46 18.76
CA GLY A 63 3.17 5.17 19.74
C GLY A 63 2.44 3.85 19.52
N THR A 64 3.00 2.93 18.71
CA THR A 64 2.46 1.57 18.58
C THR A 64 2.62 0.81 19.90
N ASN A 65 1.53 0.28 20.42
CA ASN A 65 1.46 -0.50 21.67
C ASN A 65 1.48 -2.02 21.41
N SER A 66 0.79 -2.47 20.35
CA SER A 66 0.74 -3.88 19.97
C SER A 66 0.50 -4.06 18.47
N ILE A 67 0.96 -5.21 17.98
CA ILE A 67 0.73 -5.70 16.63
C ILE A 67 0.28 -7.16 16.74
N THR A 68 -0.80 -7.52 16.04
CA THR A 68 -1.31 -8.89 16.00
C THR A 68 -1.57 -9.29 14.56
N ILE A 69 -1.07 -10.45 14.15
CA ILE A 69 -1.12 -10.94 12.78
C ILE A 69 -2.00 -12.18 12.72
N TYR A 70 -2.91 -12.19 11.78
CA TYR A 70 -3.78 -13.31 11.46
C TYR A 70 -3.54 -13.75 10.03
N ARG A 71 -3.66 -15.04 9.78
CA ARG A 71 -3.65 -15.65 8.45
C ARG A 71 -4.83 -16.59 8.31
N LYS A 72 -5.42 -16.62 7.14
CA LYS A 72 -6.37 -17.66 6.75
C LYS A 72 -6.15 -18.07 5.29
N LEU A 73 -6.68 -19.19 4.89
CA LEU A 73 -6.81 -19.53 3.46
C LEU A 73 -7.74 -18.50 2.81
N LYS A 74 -7.48 -18.11 1.57
CA LYS A 74 -8.38 -17.23 0.81
C LYS A 74 -9.81 -17.78 0.72
N SER A 75 -9.97 -19.10 0.69
CA SER A 75 -11.27 -19.78 0.68
C SER A 75 -11.97 -19.84 2.04
N ALA A 76 -11.27 -19.57 3.15
CA ALA A 76 -11.87 -19.61 4.48
C ALA A 76 -12.70 -18.37 4.77
N THR A 77 -13.80 -18.52 5.50
CA THR A 77 -14.72 -17.43 5.84
C THR A 77 -14.35 -16.72 7.16
N SER A 78 -13.60 -17.40 8.04
CA SER A 78 -13.22 -16.87 9.36
C SER A 78 -11.70 -16.81 9.52
N TRP A 79 -11.24 -15.89 10.41
CA TRP A 79 -9.81 -15.63 10.63
C TRP A 79 -9.13 -16.62 11.59
N GLY A 80 -9.85 -17.27 12.44
CA GLY A 80 -9.28 -18.13 13.48
C GLY A 80 -8.38 -17.36 14.47
N SER A 81 -7.43 -18.09 15.09
CA SER A 81 -6.46 -17.51 16.03
C SER A 81 -5.38 -16.72 15.32
N SER A 82 -4.74 -15.78 16.05
CA SER A 82 -3.56 -15.07 15.55
C SER A 82 -2.38 -16.04 15.35
N ILE A 83 -1.58 -15.78 14.32
CA ILE A 83 -0.37 -16.57 14.03
C ILE A 83 0.88 -15.96 14.66
N ALA A 84 0.86 -14.66 14.99
CA ALA A 84 1.97 -13.97 15.62
C ALA A 84 1.51 -12.68 16.31
N SER A 85 2.30 -12.27 17.32
CA SER A 85 2.21 -10.98 18.00
C SER A 85 3.62 -10.42 18.17
N PRO A 86 4.22 -9.87 17.08
CA PRO A 86 5.59 -9.36 17.12
C PRO A 86 5.71 -8.11 17.99
N SER A 87 6.95 -7.72 18.33
CA SER A 87 7.21 -6.47 19.06
C SER A 87 6.58 -5.26 18.36
N PRO A 88 6.07 -4.26 19.10
CA PRO A 88 5.52 -3.03 18.54
C PRO A 88 6.48 -2.23 17.63
N THR A 89 7.79 -2.43 17.81
CA THR A 89 8.83 -1.78 17.00
C THR A 89 9.13 -2.50 15.69
N THR A 90 8.58 -3.71 15.50
CA THR A 90 8.77 -4.51 14.29
C THR A 90 7.92 -3.96 13.14
N ASN A 91 8.43 -4.04 11.92
CA ASN A 91 7.74 -3.60 10.70
C ASN A 91 7.56 -4.72 9.66
N SER A 92 7.91 -5.97 10.01
CA SER A 92 7.73 -7.12 9.13
C SER A 92 7.57 -8.41 9.93
N TYR A 93 6.99 -9.42 9.28
CA TYR A 93 6.84 -10.78 9.77
C TYR A 93 7.10 -11.76 8.64
N ILE A 94 7.90 -12.78 8.91
CA ILE A 94 8.20 -13.86 7.96
C ILE A 94 7.33 -15.06 8.31
N ASP A 95 6.42 -15.40 7.41
CA ASP A 95 5.57 -16.57 7.53
C ASP A 95 6.16 -17.74 6.74
N ASN A 96 6.72 -18.70 7.48
CA ASN A 96 7.25 -19.95 6.91
C ASN A 96 6.19 -21.08 6.93
N GLY A 97 4.99 -20.83 7.48
CA GLY A 97 3.91 -21.81 7.57
C GLY A 97 3.00 -21.83 6.34
N VAL A 98 3.52 -21.42 5.19
CA VAL A 98 2.79 -21.32 3.91
C VAL A 98 3.21 -22.41 2.94
N SER A 99 2.36 -22.68 1.93
CA SER A 99 2.63 -23.67 0.88
C SER A 99 2.55 -23.05 -0.50
N VAL A 100 3.35 -23.57 -1.43
CA VAL A 100 3.26 -23.23 -2.85
C VAL A 100 1.90 -23.61 -3.42
N GLY A 101 1.33 -22.82 -4.30
CA GLY A 101 0.02 -23.06 -4.93
C GLY A 101 -1.17 -22.61 -4.09
N ILE A 102 -0.96 -22.15 -2.86
CA ILE A 102 -2.04 -21.73 -1.95
C ILE A 102 -2.08 -20.22 -1.79
N ALA A 103 -3.29 -19.64 -1.94
CA ALA A 103 -3.55 -18.23 -1.65
C ALA A 103 -3.98 -18.04 -0.19
N TYR A 104 -3.36 -17.08 0.48
CA TYR A 104 -3.62 -16.71 1.87
C TYR A 104 -4.09 -15.26 1.94
N GLU A 105 -4.93 -14.98 2.93
CA GLU A 105 -5.23 -13.62 3.35
C GLU A 105 -4.59 -13.35 4.71
N TYR A 106 -4.01 -12.17 4.84
CA TYR A 106 -3.43 -11.66 6.06
C TYR A 106 -4.25 -10.50 6.58
N LYS A 107 -4.41 -10.45 7.89
CA LYS A 107 -4.95 -9.32 8.63
C LYS A 107 -3.93 -8.91 9.69
N VAL A 108 -3.49 -7.66 9.66
CA VAL A 108 -2.64 -7.08 10.69
C VAL A 108 -3.45 -6.06 11.47
N VAL A 109 -3.55 -6.27 12.77
CA VAL A 109 -4.18 -5.35 13.71
C VAL A 109 -3.10 -4.64 14.49
N ARG A 110 -3.09 -3.32 14.49
CA ARG A 110 -2.18 -2.48 15.26
C ARG A 110 -2.95 -1.62 16.22
N VAL A 111 -2.54 -1.57 17.48
CA VAL A 111 -3.00 -0.58 18.45
C VAL A 111 -1.91 0.47 18.61
N ALA A 112 -2.24 1.73 18.32
CA ALA A 112 -1.32 2.85 18.44
C ALA A 112 -2.06 4.08 18.95
N ASN A 113 -1.51 4.77 19.97
CA ASN A 113 -2.09 5.97 20.54
C ASN A 113 -3.58 5.81 20.96
N GLY A 114 -3.94 4.63 21.47
CA GLY A 114 -5.31 4.29 21.87
C GLY A 114 -6.28 3.97 20.71
N VAL A 115 -5.82 4.00 19.46
CA VAL A 115 -6.63 3.70 18.27
C VAL A 115 -6.24 2.33 17.71
N THR A 116 -7.25 1.53 17.34
CA THR A 116 -7.04 0.25 16.66
C THR A 116 -7.13 0.45 15.15
N GLY A 117 -6.02 0.17 14.47
CA GLY A 117 -5.92 0.16 13.02
C GLY A 117 -5.85 -1.26 12.47
N THR A 118 -6.38 -1.47 11.28
CA THR A 118 -6.37 -2.78 10.62
C THR A 118 -5.94 -2.64 9.16
N GLY A 119 -5.14 -3.62 8.70
CA GLY A 119 -4.79 -3.78 7.29
C GLY A 119 -5.09 -5.19 6.82
N TYR A 120 -5.41 -5.33 5.53
CA TYR A 120 -5.68 -6.61 4.87
C TYR A 120 -4.83 -6.73 3.61
N LEU A 121 -4.39 -7.95 3.33
CA LEU A 121 -3.58 -8.27 2.16
C LEU A 121 -3.85 -9.71 1.73
N CYS A 122 -3.90 -9.97 0.41
CA CYS A 122 -3.88 -11.31 -0.16
C CYS A 122 -2.52 -11.58 -0.79
N SER A 123 -1.94 -12.76 -0.52
CA SER A 123 -0.66 -13.18 -1.10
C SER A 123 -0.62 -14.70 -1.23
N GLY A 124 0.26 -15.19 -2.13
CA GLY A 124 0.50 -16.62 -2.33
C GLY A 124 1.73 -16.85 -3.20
N ILE A 125 2.23 -18.08 -3.18
CA ILE A 125 3.42 -18.50 -3.93
C ILE A 125 2.96 -19.35 -5.10
N ASN A 126 3.18 -18.90 -6.35
CA ASN A 126 2.82 -19.65 -7.56
C ASN A 126 1.36 -20.18 -7.52
N VAL A 127 0.43 -19.32 -7.09
CA VAL A 127 -0.99 -19.68 -7.03
C VAL A 127 -1.51 -19.91 -8.45
N PRO A 128 -2.15 -21.05 -8.75
CA PRO A 128 -2.73 -21.28 -10.06
C PRO A 128 -3.77 -20.22 -10.43
N MET A 129 -3.79 -19.83 -11.69
CA MET A 129 -4.84 -18.94 -12.21
C MET A 129 -6.21 -19.59 -12.06
N ARG A 130 -7.19 -18.85 -11.57
CA ARG A 130 -8.53 -19.37 -11.27
C ARG A 130 -9.36 -19.61 -12.53
N ASP A 131 -9.17 -18.74 -13.53
CA ASP A 131 -9.90 -18.74 -14.80
C ASP A 131 -8.93 -19.07 -15.95
N TYR A 132 -8.25 -20.23 -15.84
CA TYR A 132 -7.26 -20.66 -16.82
C TYR A 132 -7.92 -20.97 -18.17
N ARG A 133 -7.66 -20.15 -19.20
CA ARG A 133 -8.16 -20.29 -20.56
C ARG A 133 -7.28 -21.17 -21.46
N GLY A 134 -6.10 -21.51 -21.01
CA GLY A 134 -5.13 -22.27 -21.78
C GLY A 134 -3.83 -21.50 -22.03
N LYS A 135 -3.05 -21.96 -23.00
CA LYS A 135 -1.79 -21.32 -23.40
C LYS A 135 -2.00 -20.52 -24.68
N ILE A 136 -1.38 -19.33 -24.74
CA ILE A 136 -1.29 -18.53 -25.96
C ILE A 136 0.19 -18.34 -26.31
N ILE A 137 0.54 -18.51 -27.58
CA ILE A 137 1.88 -18.26 -28.10
C ILE A 137 1.90 -16.86 -28.69
N LEU A 138 2.74 -15.98 -28.12
CA LEU A 138 2.98 -14.63 -28.61
C LEU A 138 4.28 -14.63 -29.41
N LEU A 139 4.18 -14.62 -30.75
CA LEU A 139 5.33 -14.51 -31.63
C LEU A 139 5.65 -13.03 -31.88
N VAL A 140 6.87 -12.63 -31.58
CA VAL A 140 7.34 -11.25 -31.76
C VAL A 140 8.53 -11.25 -32.70
N ALA A 141 8.51 -10.38 -33.70
CA ALA A 141 9.67 -10.18 -34.56
C ALA A 141 10.83 -9.58 -33.74
N ASN A 142 12.04 -10.13 -33.87
CA ASN A 142 13.21 -9.72 -33.09
C ASN A 142 13.50 -8.22 -33.18
N ASN A 143 13.28 -7.60 -34.34
CA ASN A 143 13.46 -6.16 -34.55
C ASN A 143 12.45 -5.28 -33.81
N LEU A 144 11.32 -5.86 -33.34
CA LEU A 144 10.28 -5.17 -32.57
C LEU A 144 10.39 -5.46 -31.07
N SER A 145 11.10 -6.48 -30.68
CA SER A 145 11.18 -6.95 -29.29
C SER A 145 11.72 -5.87 -28.35
N SER A 146 12.77 -5.16 -28.74
CA SER A 146 13.37 -4.07 -27.95
C SER A 146 12.60 -2.75 -28.07
N PRO A 147 12.25 -2.26 -29.28
CA PRO A 147 11.50 -1.01 -29.44
C PRO A 147 10.14 -1.02 -28.74
N LEU A 148 9.45 -2.16 -28.70
CA LEU A 148 8.10 -2.31 -28.11
C LEU A 148 8.11 -3.05 -26.77
N SER A 149 9.23 -3.05 -26.06
CA SER A 149 9.37 -3.84 -24.82
C SER A 149 8.33 -3.49 -23.75
N THR A 150 7.95 -2.23 -23.62
CA THR A 150 6.95 -1.75 -22.64
C THR A 150 5.54 -2.18 -23.05
N GLU A 151 5.19 -2.03 -24.31
CA GLU A 151 3.88 -2.40 -24.86
C GLU A 151 3.68 -3.91 -24.83
N LEU A 152 4.72 -4.67 -25.17
CA LEU A 152 4.72 -6.13 -25.11
C LEU A 152 4.54 -6.62 -23.65
N LEU A 153 5.24 -6.01 -22.70
CA LEU A 153 5.07 -6.34 -21.29
C LEU A 153 3.64 -6.04 -20.79
N THR A 154 3.04 -4.95 -21.28
CA THR A 154 1.64 -4.61 -20.95
C THR A 154 0.70 -5.63 -21.56
N LEU A 155 0.86 -5.99 -22.83
CA LEU A 155 0.06 -7.02 -23.50
C LEU A 155 0.17 -8.38 -22.80
N GLU A 156 1.37 -8.81 -22.41
CA GLU A 156 1.58 -10.05 -21.67
C GLU A 156 0.84 -10.04 -20.32
N LYS A 157 0.83 -8.91 -19.61
CA LYS A 157 0.10 -8.74 -18.36
C LYS A 157 -1.41 -8.77 -18.57
N ASP A 158 -1.91 -8.13 -19.60
CA ASP A 158 -3.34 -8.08 -19.93
C ASP A 158 -3.86 -9.48 -20.32
N LEU A 159 -3.10 -10.20 -21.16
CA LEU A 159 -3.41 -11.58 -21.51
C LEU A 159 -3.39 -12.51 -20.28
N ALA A 160 -2.40 -12.35 -19.40
CA ALA A 160 -2.32 -13.10 -18.15
C ALA A 160 -3.49 -12.78 -17.20
N ALA A 161 -3.90 -11.50 -17.13
CA ALA A 161 -5.06 -11.07 -16.35
C ALA A 161 -6.39 -11.65 -16.90
N ASP A 162 -6.47 -11.86 -18.21
CA ASP A 162 -7.61 -12.51 -18.89
C ASP A 162 -7.59 -14.06 -18.76
N GLY A 163 -6.58 -14.62 -18.09
CA GLY A 163 -6.49 -16.05 -17.78
C GLY A 163 -5.62 -16.87 -18.73
N TRP A 164 -4.87 -16.25 -19.63
CA TRP A 164 -3.96 -16.94 -20.53
C TRP A 164 -2.57 -17.17 -19.92
N ALA A 165 -2.01 -18.38 -20.12
CA ALA A 165 -0.59 -18.60 -19.92
C ALA A 165 0.16 -18.18 -21.18
N VAL A 166 0.81 -17.02 -21.15
CA VAL A 166 1.52 -16.44 -22.29
C VAL A 166 2.88 -17.10 -22.48
N LEU A 167 3.14 -17.64 -23.67
CA LEU A 167 4.43 -18.17 -24.10
C LEU A 167 4.95 -17.25 -25.20
N ARG A 168 5.81 -16.30 -24.82
CA ARG A 168 6.45 -15.41 -25.78
C ARG A 168 7.66 -16.07 -26.44
N THR A 169 7.79 -15.90 -27.75
CA THR A 169 8.94 -16.34 -28.53
C THR A 169 9.29 -15.25 -29.54
N ASP A 170 10.52 -14.76 -29.46
CA ASP A 170 11.04 -13.79 -30.42
C ASP A 170 11.58 -14.54 -31.64
N VAL A 171 11.16 -14.16 -32.83
CA VAL A 171 11.47 -14.85 -34.09
C VAL A 171 12.20 -13.92 -35.07
N THR A 172 13.14 -14.51 -35.84
CA THR A 172 13.82 -13.77 -36.90
C THR A 172 12.88 -13.54 -38.06
N THR A 173 12.83 -12.31 -38.56
CA THR A 173 12.17 -11.98 -39.84
C THR A 173 13.22 -12.09 -40.97
N ASN A 174 12.95 -12.91 -41.93
CA ASN A 174 13.72 -12.96 -43.16
C ASN A 174 13.46 -11.73 -44.04
#